data_875007a832ea795eb471600b8a7c5a9f
#
_entry.id   875007a832ea795eb471600b8a7c5a9f
#
_cell.length_a   1.000
_cell.length_b   1.000
_cell.length_c   1.000
_cell.angle_alpha   90.00
_cell.angle_beta   90.00
_cell.angle_gamma   90.00
#
_symmetry.space_group_name_H-M   'P 1'
#
loop_
_entity.id
_entity.type
_entity.pdbx_description
1 polymer ?
#
loop_
_entity_poly.entity_id
_entity_poly.type
_entity_poly.pdbx_seq_one_letter_code
_entity_poly.pdbx_strand_id
1 'polypeptide(L)'
;MELESASPEETEAIGAALAAELETGDVVTVSGELGAGKTTLVRGACRALGVEGPVTSPTYTVGNRYTGRVPVSHLDLYRFQGFSSAEWGDLEPYFDEAIAFVEWPEAAGDGLPEATIEVRLRHASPERRLVSLAGAEESLLERVRRRVDPGPRHRDDDRDGGTRP
;
A
#
# COMPACT_ATOMS: atom_id res chain seq x y z
N MET A 1 3.76 -13.38 -0.34
CA MET A 1 5.00 -12.89 0.31
C MET A 1 4.67 -12.35 1.69
N GLU A 2 5.53 -12.58 2.69
CA GLU A 2 5.34 -12.02 4.04
C GLU A 2 6.54 -11.14 4.42
N LEU A 3 6.26 -10.03 5.10
CA LEU A 3 7.22 -9.06 5.61
C LEU A 3 6.86 -8.75 7.07
N GLU A 4 7.86 -8.55 7.91
CA GLU A 4 7.65 -8.05 9.27
C GLU A 4 7.89 -6.54 9.33
N SER A 5 7.16 -5.88 10.22
CA SER A 5 7.33 -4.46 10.55
C SER A 5 7.35 -4.33 12.08
N ALA A 6 8.36 -3.69 12.60
CA ALA A 6 8.56 -3.47 14.04
C ALA A 6 8.19 -2.03 14.47
N SER A 7 7.79 -1.18 13.53
CA SER A 7 7.38 0.20 13.82
C SER A 7 6.40 0.75 12.77
N PRO A 8 5.68 1.85 13.07
CA PRO A 8 4.87 2.54 12.07
C PRO A 8 5.69 3.00 10.86
N GLU A 9 6.93 3.45 11.05
CA GLU A 9 7.84 3.90 10.01
C GLU A 9 8.19 2.75 9.05
N GLU A 10 8.43 1.56 9.57
CA GLU A 10 8.66 0.37 8.76
C GLU A 10 7.40 -0.04 7.98
N THR A 11 6.22 0.09 8.59
CA THR A 11 4.95 -0.14 7.90
C THR A 11 4.75 0.88 6.77
N GLU A 12 5.08 2.16 7.00
CA GLU A 12 5.06 3.20 5.95
C GLU A 12 6.08 2.88 4.84
N ALA A 13 7.27 2.38 5.19
CA ALA A 13 8.28 1.99 4.20
C ALA A 13 7.83 0.83 3.31
N ILE A 14 7.12 -0.15 3.86
CA ILE A 14 6.49 -1.23 3.08
C ILE A 14 5.46 -0.64 2.10
N GLY A 15 4.61 0.27 2.56
CA GLY A 15 3.65 0.98 1.71
C GLY A 15 4.33 1.77 0.60
N ALA A 16 5.43 2.45 0.89
CA ALA A 16 6.21 3.20 -0.09
C ALA A 16 6.87 2.29 -1.14
N ALA A 17 7.41 1.15 -0.71
CA ALA A 17 7.99 0.14 -1.60
C ALA A 17 6.95 -0.45 -2.55
N LEU A 18 5.75 -0.73 -2.03
CA LEU A 18 4.62 -1.18 -2.81
C LEU A 18 4.22 -0.13 -3.87
N ALA A 19 4.01 1.10 -3.44
CA ALA A 19 3.57 2.20 -4.31
C ALA A 19 4.53 2.50 -5.46
N ALA A 20 5.82 2.20 -5.31
CA ALA A 20 6.83 2.38 -6.36
C ALA A 20 6.67 1.39 -7.53
N GLU A 21 5.88 0.34 -7.36
CA GLU A 21 5.62 -0.70 -8.36
C GLU A 21 4.21 -0.61 -8.96
N LEU A 22 3.39 0.36 -8.49
CA LEU A 22 2.01 0.53 -8.94
C LEU A 22 1.91 1.54 -10.08
N GLU A 23 0.92 1.30 -10.94
CA GLU A 23 0.54 2.14 -12.06
C GLU A 23 -0.91 2.63 -11.92
N THR A 24 -1.27 3.66 -12.69
CA THR A 24 -2.65 4.15 -12.75
C THR A 24 -3.60 3.04 -13.19
N GLY A 25 -4.68 2.85 -12.45
CA GLY A 25 -5.65 1.77 -12.65
C GLY A 25 -5.46 0.60 -11.68
N ASP A 26 -4.33 0.54 -10.96
CA ASP A 26 -4.11 -0.51 -9.97
C ASP A 26 -5.02 -0.34 -8.74
N VAL A 27 -5.51 -1.47 -8.26
CA VAL A 27 -6.33 -1.56 -7.05
C VAL A 27 -5.57 -2.37 -6.01
N VAL A 28 -5.38 -1.77 -4.83
CA VAL A 28 -4.74 -2.40 -3.69
C VAL A 28 -5.77 -2.56 -2.57
N THR A 29 -6.12 -3.78 -2.24
CA THR A 29 -6.97 -4.06 -1.08
C THR A 29 -6.13 -4.21 0.17
N VAL A 30 -6.59 -3.63 1.28
CA VAL A 30 -5.86 -3.61 2.56
C VAL A 30 -6.76 -4.12 3.67
N SER A 31 -6.60 -5.37 4.04
CA SER A 31 -7.37 -6.04 5.08
C SER A 31 -6.59 -6.16 6.40
N GLY A 32 -7.30 -6.43 7.47
CA GLY A 32 -6.70 -6.66 8.79
C GLY A 32 -7.49 -6.03 9.92
N GLU A 33 -7.19 -6.44 11.15
CA GLU A 33 -7.87 -6.01 12.36
C GLU A 33 -7.80 -4.50 12.57
N LEU A 34 -8.69 -3.98 13.42
CA LEU A 34 -8.63 -2.58 13.85
C LEU A 34 -7.29 -2.30 14.54
N GLY A 35 -6.62 -1.20 14.16
CA GLY A 35 -5.30 -0.84 14.70
C GLY A 35 -4.13 -1.65 14.13
N ALA A 36 -4.34 -2.54 13.15
CA ALA A 36 -3.26 -3.31 12.53
C ALA A 36 -2.27 -2.47 11.71
N GLY A 37 -2.59 -1.21 11.37
CA GLY A 37 -1.71 -0.31 10.64
C GLY A 37 -2.07 -0.12 9.16
N LYS A 38 -3.30 -0.44 8.76
CA LYS A 38 -3.77 -0.30 7.37
C LYS A 38 -3.57 1.13 6.85
N THR A 39 -4.11 2.12 7.55
CA THR A 39 -3.96 3.53 7.19
C THR A 39 -2.50 3.99 7.25
N THR A 40 -1.67 3.41 8.13
CA THR A 40 -0.23 3.69 8.19
C THR A 40 0.46 3.24 6.91
N LEU A 41 0.17 2.04 6.43
CA LEU A 41 0.69 1.52 5.16
C LEU A 41 0.25 2.42 3.99
N VAL A 42 -1.05 2.75 3.90
CA VAL A 42 -1.60 3.63 2.85
C VAL A 42 -0.95 5.02 2.91
N ARG A 43 -0.69 5.56 4.09
CA ARG A 43 0.02 6.84 4.26
C ARG A 43 1.42 6.80 3.65
N GLY A 44 2.18 5.73 3.90
CA GLY A 44 3.49 5.53 3.30
C GLY A 44 3.43 5.46 1.78
N ALA A 45 2.45 4.73 1.24
CA ALA A 45 2.20 4.64 -0.20
C ALA A 45 1.87 6.00 -0.81
N CYS A 46 0.94 6.75 -0.21
CA CYS A 46 0.55 8.08 -0.68
C CYS A 46 1.74 9.05 -0.71
N ARG A 47 2.57 9.06 0.34
CA ARG A 47 3.80 9.90 0.37
C ARG A 47 4.76 9.55 -0.76
N ALA A 48 4.98 8.27 -1.01
CA ALA A 48 5.83 7.81 -2.11
C ALA A 48 5.28 8.20 -3.49
N LEU A 49 3.96 8.29 -3.62
CA LEU A 49 3.27 8.77 -4.82
C LEU A 49 3.24 10.31 -4.93
N GLY A 50 3.85 11.04 -3.99
CA GLY A 50 3.95 12.48 -4.03
C GLY A 50 2.72 13.23 -3.51
N VAL A 51 1.85 12.55 -2.74
CA VAL A 51 0.75 13.20 -2.04
C VAL A 51 1.30 14.09 -0.93
N GLU A 52 0.96 15.36 -0.96
CA GLU A 52 1.31 16.33 0.07
C GLU A 52 0.16 16.50 1.08
N GLY A 53 0.52 16.73 2.34
CA GLY A 53 -0.43 16.94 3.41
C GLY A 53 -0.84 15.65 4.14
N PRO A 54 -1.84 15.75 5.04
CA PRO A 54 -2.23 14.65 5.91
C PRO A 54 -3.02 13.57 5.14
N VAL A 55 -2.61 12.33 5.27
CA VAL A 55 -3.35 11.16 4.81
C VAL A 55 -3.97 10.50 6.03
N THR A 56 -5.30 10.53 6.08
CA THR A 56 -6.09 10.00 7.19
C THR A 56 -7.17 9.08 6.67
N SER A 57 -7.62 8.13 7.50
CA SER A 57 -8.81 7.35 7.19
C SER A 57 -10.01 8.26 6.98
N PRO A 58 -10.82 8.05 5.92
CA PRO A 58 -12.04 8.81 5.69
C PRO A 58 -13.00 8.63 6.87
N THR A 59 -13.46 9.75 7.49
CA THR A 59 -14.32 9.70 8.68
C THR A 59 -15.79 9.85 8.35
N TYR A 60 -16.11 10.72 7.40
CA TYR A 60 -17.48 11.09 7.03
C TYR A 60 -17.86 10.74 5.60
N THR A 61 -16.88 10.40 4.78
CA THR A 61 -17.03 9.98 3.39
C THR A 61 -16.52 8.55 3.24
N VAL A 62 -16.88 7.88 2.16
CA VAL A 62 -16.39 6.53 1.84
C VAL A 62 -14.92 6.55 1.43
N GLY A 63 -14.45 7.67 0.87
CA GLY A 63 -13.08 7.81 0.38
C GLY A 63 -12.61 9.26 0.29
N ASN A 64 -11.30 9.38 0.20
CA ASN A 64 -10.58 10.60 -0.09
C ASN A 64 -9.86 10.45 -1.43
N ARG A 65 -9.79 11.52 -2.21
CA ARG A 65 -9.00 11.58 -3.42
C ARG A 65 -7.88 12.59 -3.24
N TYR A 66 -6.66 12.16 -3.49
CA TYR A 66 -5.44 12.96 -3.33
C TYR A 66 -4.79 13.24 -4.67
N THR A 67 -4.13 14.38 -4.76
CA THR A 67 -3.28 14.73 -5.89
C THR A 67 -1.83 14.38 -5.54
N GLY A 68 -1.23 13.51 -6.33
CA GLY A 68 0.18 13.16 -6.30
C GLY A 68 0.78 13.21 -7.70
N ARG A 69 1.81 12.41 -7.98
CA ARG A 69 2.34 12.22 -9.36
C ARG A 69 1.29 11.62 -10.29
N VAL A 70 0.42 10.81 -9.72
CA VAL A 70 -0.82 10.30 -10.30
C VAL A 70 -1.93 10.50 -9.28
N PRO A 71 -3.22 10.54 -9.69
CA PRO A 71 -4.32 10.56 -8.74
C PRO A 71 -4.30 9.32 -7.84
N VAL A 72 -4.54 9.51 -6.55
CA VAL A 72 -4.60 8.44 -5.55
C VAL A 72 -5.94 8.50 -4.85
N SER A 73 -6.64 7.38 -4.81
CA SER A 73 -7.88 7.21 -4.06
C SER A 73 -7.63 6.35 -2.82
N HIS A 74 -8.18 6.76 -1.69
CA HIS A 74 -8.14 6.03 -0.45
C HIS A 74 -9.54 5.84 0.09
N LEU A 75 -10.04 4.62 0.06
CA LEU A 75 -11.36 4.23 0.53
C LEU A 75 -11.24 3.48 1.86
N ASP A 76 -12.19 3.69 2.76
CA ASP A 76 -12.34 2.95 4.01
C ASP A 76 -13.79 2.46 4.12
N LEU A 77 -13.97 1.16 3.96
CA LEU A 77 -15.28 0.52 3.88
C LEU A 77 -15.74 -0.06 5.23
N TYR A 78 -15.05 0.25 6.33
CA TYR A 78 -15.33 -0.31 7.67
C TYR A 78 -16.80 -0.21 8.10
N ARG A 79 -17.50 0.87 7.69
CA ARG A 79 -18.91 1.14 8.07
C ARG A 79 -19.93 0.58 7.11
N PHE A 80 -19.49 -0.02 6.02
CA PHE A 80 -20.39 -0.55 4.99
C PHE A 80 -20.72 -2.02 5.26
N GLN A 81 -21.92 -2.44 4.86
CA GLN A 81 -22.39 -3.81 4.96
C GLN A 81 -22.88 -4.31 3.58
N GLY A 82 -21.99 -4.23 2.60
CA GLY A 82 -22.32 -4.45 1.20
C GLY A 82 -22.73 -3.17 0.51
N PHE A 83 -22.84 -3.22 -0.82
CA PHE A 83 -23.21 -2.08 -1.65
C PHE A 83 -24.41 -2.44 -2.53
N SER A 84 -25.40 -1.55 -2.55
CA SER A 84 -26.40 -1.53 -3.60
C SER A 84 -25.78 -1.03 -4.93
N SER A 85 -26.47 -1.27 -6.04
CA SER A 85 -26.03 -0.75 -7.35
C SER A 85 -25.94 0.78 -7.39
N ALA A 86 -26.73 1.48 -6.57
CA ALA A 86 -26.69 2.94 -6.47
C ALA A 86 -25.42 3.40 -5.72
N GLU A 87 -25.11 2.76 -4.58
CA GLU A 87 -23.91 3.06 -3.79
C GLU A 87 -22.64 2.70 -4.58
N TRP A 88 -22.68 1.67 -5.43
CA TRP A 88 -21.59 1.36 -6.33
C TRP A 88 -21.30 2.50 -7.30
N GLY A 89 -22.33 3.14 -7.86
CA GLY A 89 -22.18 4.30 -8.72
C GLY A 89 -21.43 5.47 -8.06
N ASP A 90 -21.53 5.61 -6.73
CA ASP A 90 -20.80 6.62 -5.97
C ASP A 90 -19.31 6.22 -5.73
N LEU A 91 -19.00 4.92 -5.79
CA LEU A 91 -17.65 4.40 -5.60
C LEU A 91 -16.83 4.34 -6.89
N GLU A 92 -17.48 4.01 -8.02
CA GLU A 92 -16.82 3.80 -9.31
C GLU A 92 -15.83 4.93 -9.68
N PRO A 93 -16.15 6.23 -9.47
CA PRO A 93 -15.22 7.31 -9.80
C PRO A 93 -13.90 7.30 -9.03
N TYR A 94 -13.83 6.62 -7.89
CA TYR A 94 -12.57 6.50 -7.13
C TYR A 94 -11.56 5.56 -7.79
N PHE A 95 -12.02 4.68 -8.67
CA PHE A 95 -11.16 3.74 -9.41
C PHE A 95 -10.72 4.29 -10.76
N ASP A 96 -11.40 5.32 -11.26
CA ASP A 96 -11.10 5.90 -12.56
C ASP A 96 -9.80 6.71 -12.54
N GLU A 97 -8.88 6.34 -13.43
CA GLU A 97 -7.60 7.03 -13.66
C GLU A 97 -6.79 7.30 -12.37
N ALA A 98 -6.90 6.42 -11.38
CA ALA A 98 -6.23 6.54 -10.10
C ALA A 98 -5.57 5.22 -9.68
N ILE A 99 -4.63 5.30 -8.73
CA ILE A 99 -4.25 4.15 -7.90
C ILE A 99 -5.20 4.15 -6.71
N ALA A 100 -5.94 3.06 -6.51
CA ALA A 100 -6.93 2.97 -5.46
C ALA A 100 -6.47 2.05 -4.32
N PHE A 101 -6.44 2.58 -3.10
CA PHE A 101 -6.25 1.80 -1.87
C PHE A 101 -7.60 1.64 -1.17
N VAL A 102 -7.98 0.40 -0.86
CA VAL A 102 -9.28 0.06 -0.27
C VAL A 102 -9.06 -0.67 1.05
N GLU A 103 -9.31 0.00 2.17
CA GLU A 103 -9.33 -0.62 3.49
C GLU A 103 -10.67 -1.32 3.74
N TRP A 104 -10.67 -2.46 4.45
CA TRP A 104 -11.83 -3.29 4.75
C TRP A 104 -12.57 -3.78 3.49
N PRO A 105 -11.86 -4.38 2.51
CA PRO A 105 -12.47 -4.81 1.25
C PRO A 105 -13.57 -5.83 1.44
N GLU A 106 -13.53 -6.63 2.50
CA GLU A 106 -14.55 -7.62 2.86
C GLU A 106 -15.94 -7.01 3.05
N ALA A 107 -16.04 -5.72 3.38
CA ALA A 107 -17.32 -5.04 3.51
C ALA A 107 -18.03 -4.79 2.17
N ALA A 108 -17.31 -4.83 1.07
CA ALA A 108 -17.87 -4.64 -0.27
C ALA A 108 -18.40 -5.94 -0.91
N GLY A 109 -18.06 -7.11 -0.34
CA GLY A 109 -18.33 -8.39 -0.99
C GLY A 109 -17.67 -8.48 -2.37
N ASP A 110 -18.38 -8.98 -3.36
CA ASP A 110 -17.88 -9.16 -4.74
C ASP A 110 -17.98 -7.88 -5.59
N GLY A 111 -18.28 -6.73 -4.97
CA GLY A 111 -18.52 -5.48 -5.68
C GLY A 111 -17.28 -4.69 -6.10
N LEU A 112 -16.09 -5.03 -5.59
CA LEU A 112 -14.85 -4.31 -5.94
C LEU A 112 -14.27 -4.77 -7.27
N PRO A 113 -13.54 -3.88 -7.99
CA PRO A 113 -12.67 -4.31 -9.08
C PRO A 113 -11.65 -5.35 -8.60
N GLU A 114 -11.15 -6.18 -9.53
CA GLU A 114 -10.10 -7.14 -9.23
C GLU A 114 -8.87 -6.42 -8.66
N ALA A 115 -8.38 -6.91 -7.52
CA ALA A 115 -7.22 -6.34 -6.88
C ALA A 115 -5.94 -6.71 -7.62
N THR A 116 -5.13 -5.71 -7.96
CA THR A 116 -3.75 -5.92 -8.44
C THR A 116 -2.90 -6.55 -7.34
N ILE A 117 -3.08 -6.08 -6.10
CA ILE A 117 -2.40 -6.61 -4.92
C ILE A 117 -3.37 -6.65 -3.74
N GLU A 118 -3.34 -7.77 -3.04
CA GLU A 118 -4.01 -7.95 -1.75
C GLU A 118 -3.00 -7.83 -0.61
N VAL A 119 -3.22 -6.89 0.28
CA VAL A 119 -2.41 -6.67 1.48
C VAL A 119 -3.21 -7.09 2.70
N ARG A 120 -2.61 -7.90 3.56
CA ARG A 120 -3.19 -8.25 4.86
C ARG A 120 -2.22 -7.93 5.98
N LEU A 121 -2.67 -7.12 6.95
CA LEU A 121 -1.91 -6.80 8.15
C LEU A 121 -2.47 -7.56 9.35
N ARG A 122 -1.57 -8.13 10.16
CA ARG A 122 -1.90 -8.80 11.42
C ARG A 122 -0.97 -8.32 12.53
N HIS A 123 -1.47 -8.31 13.75
CA HIS A 123 -0.60 -8.15 14.92
C HIS A 123 0.25 -9.42 15.09
N ALA A 124 1.57 -9.29 15.08
CA ALA A 124 2.50 -10.35 15.45
C ALA A 124 2.85 -10.25 16.95
N SER A 125 2.90 -9.02 17.48
CA SER A 125 3.00 -8.67 18.90
C SER A 125 2.42 -7.26 19.10
N PRO A 126 2.37 -6.70 20.32
CA PRO A 126 1.91 -5.33 20.54
C PRO A 126 2.60 -4.29 19.64
N GLU A 127 3.90 -4.47 19.37
CA GLU A 127 4.73 -3.55 18.59
C GLU A 127 5.01 -4.01 17.16
N ARG A 128 4.78 -5.30 16.84
CA ARG A 128 5.13 -5.89 15.55
C ARG A 128 3.90 -6.21 14.71
N ARG A 129 4.06 -6.07 13.42
CA ARG A 129 3.05 -6.43 12.41
C ARG A 129 3.64 -7.43 11.43
N LEU A 130 2.78 -8.32 10.96
CA LEU A 130 3.04 -9.17 9.81
C LEU A 130 2.22 -8.64 8.64
N VAL A 131 2.90 -8.33 7.54
CA VAL A 131 2.31 -7.79 6.32
C VAL A 131 2.44 -8.86 5.24
N SER A 132 1.30 -9.43 4.84
CA SER A 132 1.23 -10.42 3.77
C SER A 132 0.78 -9.73 2.49
N LEU A 133 1.46 -10.01 1.38
CA LEU A 133 1.16 -9.50 0.04
C LEU A 133 0.87 -10.69 -0.88
N ALA A 134 -0.24 -10.64 -1.60
CA ALA A 134 -0.70 -11.68 -2.52
C ALA A 134 -1.39 -11.06 -3.76
N GLY A 135 -1.81 -11.91 -4.71
CA GLY A 135 -2.61 -11.52 -5.88
C GLY A 135 -1.79 -11.02 -7.07
N ALA A 136 -0.68 -10.38 -6.86
CA ALA A 136 0.16 -9.85 -7.93
C ALA A 136 1.05 -10.92 -8.57
N GLU A 137 1.59 -10.58 -9.75
CA GLU A 137 2.67 -11.37 -10.35
C GLU A 137 3.86 -11.51 -9.40
N GLU A 138 4.47 -12.68 -9.37
CA GLU A 138 5.61 -12.97 -8.49
C GLU A 138 6.76 -11.98 -8.69
N SER A 139 6.99 -11.56 -9.93
CA SER A 139 8.00 -10.56 -10.29
C SER A 139 7.78 -9.21 -9.61
N LEU A 140 6.54 -8.78 -9.45
CA LEU A 140 6.19 -7.54 -8.75
C LEU A 140 6.47 -7.68 -7.26
N LEU A 141 6.05 -8.79 -6.64
CA LEU A 141 6.30 -9.07 -5.22
C LEU A 141 7.80 -9.11 -4.91
N GLU A 142 8.61 -9.70 -5.81
CA GLU A 142 10.06 -9.70 -5.66
C GLU A 142 10.67 -8.28 -5.74
N ARG A 143 10.17 -7.40 -6.62
CA ARG A 143 10.63 -6.01 -6.70
C ARG A 143 10.30 -5.25 -5.42
N VAL A 144 9.08 -5.41 -4.89
CA VAL A 144 8.69 -4.84 -3.59
C VAL A 144 9.63 -5.33 -2.48
N ARG A 145 9.89 -6.64 -2.42
CA ARG A 145 10.80 -7.22 -1.42
C ARG A 145 12.18 -6.60 -1.45
N ARG A 146 12.77 -6.45 -2.64
CA ARG A 146 14.11 -5.84 -2.81
C ARG A 146 14.15 -4.38 -2.38
N ARG A 147 13.05 -3.64 -2.46
CA ARG A 147 12.96 -2.26 -1.98
C ARG A 147 12.90 -2.17 -0.46
N VAL A 148 12.20 -3.11 0.18
CA VAL A 148 12.11 -3.17 1.65
C VAL A 148 13.41 -3.67 2.27
N ASP A 149 14.01 -4.70 1.68
CA ASP A 149 15.28 -5.29 2.12
C ASP A 149 16.26 -5.34 0.94
N PRO A 150 17.01 -4.25 0.69
CA PRO A 150 17.95 -4.19 -0.43
C PRO A 150 19.16 -5.12 -0.30
N GLY A 151 19.24 -5.91 0.78
CA GLY A 151 20.39 -6.75 1.06
C GLY A 151 21.68 -5.95 1.33
N PRO A 152 22.81 -6.60 1.62
CA PRO A 152 24.08 -5.93 1.83
C PRO A 152 24.52 -5.25 0.52
N ARG A 153 24.66 -3.92 0.55
CA ARG A 153 25.24 -3.19 -0.57
C ARG A 153 26.64 -3.69 -0.78
N HIS A 154 26.92 -4.26 -1.95
CA HIS A 154 28.29 -4.48 -2.40
C HIS A 154 28.99 -3.11 -2.36
N ARG A 155 29.90 -2.92 -1.42
CA ARG A 155 30.87 -1.82 -1.52
C ARG A 155 31.76 -2.21 -2.68
N ASP A 156 31.64 -1.49 -3.78
CA ASP A 156 32.69 -1.46 -4.80
C ASP A 156 33.94 -1.01 -4.06
N ASP A 157 34.87 -1.93 -3.93
CA ASP A 157 36.18 -1.71 -3.33
C ASP A 157 37.01 -0.96 -4.39
N ASP A 158 36.86 0.35 -4.44
CA ASP A 158 37.75 1.25 -5.15
C ASP A 158 39.14 1.16 -4.48
N ARG A 159 39.80 0.06 -4.72
CA ARG A 159 41.25 -0.02 -4.55
C ARG A 159 41.90 0.60 -5.76
N ASP A 160 41.94 1.92 -5.75
CA ASP A 160 42.90 2.67 -6.56
C ASP A 160 44.31 2.34 -6.05
N GLY A 161 44.92 1.42 -6.76
CA GLY A 161 46.32 1.04 -6.59
C GLY A 161 47.23 2.12 -7.16
N GLY A 162 47.44 3.21 -6.43
CA GLY A 162 48.47 4.18 -6.73
C GLY A 162 49.87 3.57 -6.58
N THR A 163 50.40 3.03 -7.66
CA THR A 163 51.81 2.71 -7.76
C THR A 163 52.59 3.98 -8.08
N ARG A 164 53.49 4.32 -7.25
CA ARG A 164 54.58 5.26 -7.57
C ARG A 164 55.86 4.49 -7.80
N PRO A 165 56.70 4.99 -8.74
CA PRO A 165 58.15 4.82 -8.64
C PRO A 165 58.75 5.91 -7.79
#